data_5fde00ec81cb1bc82bd33ba3d09cebcd
#
_entry.id   5fde00ec81cb1bc82bd33ba3d09cebcd
#
_cell.length_a   1.000
_cell.length_b   1.000
_cell.length_c   1.000
_cell.angle_alpha   90.00
_cell.angle_beta   90.00
_cell.angle_gamma   90.00
#
_symmetry.space_group_name_H-M   'P 1'
#
loop_
_entity.id
_entity.type
_entity.pdbx_description
1 polymer ?
#
loop_
_entity_poly.entity_id
_entity_poly.type
_entity_poly.pdbx_seq_one_letter_code
_entity_poly.pdbx_strand_id
1 'polypeptide(L)'
;MQRFQVSEDSMRPTLAPGDEFVATGSRRADVGDVVALPHPGRDHFWLVKRVGAVSGDLVDGGSRLGPGEAWVISDNPGAAANDSRSFGPVLIAKLRPMVTHLDETTFREAVDLLVSEEPVFAAVIDEHGAPPFWSRPAGFATLVWLIMEQQVSLESGAAMYRRLHGLLGAITPEAVAASTESDLRGIGVTRQKTAYLLELGRSVAGGDLDLDALGQLPFSEARDTLLGVKGIGPWTADVYLLSALRFPDVFPLGDRALQV
;
A
#
# COMPACT_ATOMS: atom_id res chain seq x y z
N MET A 1 4.40 -8.06 -15.02
CA MET A 1 5.11 -7.01 -14.23
C MET A 1 6.57 -6.89 -14.63
N GLN A 2 7.25 -5.84 -14.21
CA GLN A 2 8.70 -5.63 -14.43
C GLN A 2 9.27 -4.82 -13.25
N ARG A 3 10.48 -5.21 -12.78
CA ARG A 3 11.20 -4.50 -11.73
C ARG A 3 12.08 -3.42 -12.33
N PHE A 4 12.19 -2.29 -11.66
CA PHE A 4 13.02 -1.15 -12.03
C PHE A 4 13.81 -0.65 -10.81
N GLN A 5 15.01 -0.14 -11.06
CA GLN A 5 15.80 0.58 -10.07
C GLN A 5 16.00 2.02 -10.53
N VAL A 6 15.79 2.95 -9.63
CA VAL A 6 15.95 4.40 -9.88
C VAL A 6 17.43 4.76 -9.86
N SER A 7 17.92 5.44 -10.89
CA SER A 7 19.32 5.84 -11.00
C SER A 7 19.55 7.35 -10.86
N GLU A 8 18.53 8.18 -11.00
CA GLU A 8 18.62 9.64 -11.04
C GLU A 8 17.65 10.32 -10.07
N ASP A 9 17.90 11.61 -9.79
CA ASP A 9 17.13 12.43 -8.84
C ASP A 9 15.82 13.01 -9.39
N SER A 10 15.46 12.71 -10.64
CA SER A 10 14.33 13.37 -11.34
C SER A 10 12.97 13.15 -10.67
N MET A 11 12.83 12.14 -9.83
CA MET A 11 11.59 11.80 -9.13
C MET A 11 11.60 12.11 -7.64
N ARG A 12 12.63 12.80 -7.13
CA ARG A 12 12.60 13.29 -5.74
C ARG A 12 11.46 14.31 -5.52
N PRO A 13 10.78 14.31 -4.36
CA PRO A 13 11.06 13.45 -3.18
C PRO A 13 10.43 12.03 -3.27
N THR A 14 9.60 11.74 -4.26
CA THR A 14 8.83 10.49 -4.34
C THR A 14 9.70 9.24 -4.44
N LEU A 15 10.74 9.28 -5.28
CA LEU A 15 11.71 8.21 -5.44
C LEU A 15 13.13 8.80 -5.48
N ALA A 16 14.06 8.15 -4.79
CA ALA A 16 15.47 8.50 -4.74
C ALA A 16 16.33 7.50 -5.54
N PRO A 17 17.55 7.87 -5.95
CA PRO A 17 18.51 6.93 -6.53
C PRO A 17 18.75 5.74 -5.60
N GLY A 18 18.67 4.53 -6.16
CA GLY A 18 18.78 3.28 -5.42
C GLY A 18 17.43 2.65 -5.06
N ASP A 19 16.34 3.41 -5.05
CA ASP A 19 15.01 2.84 -4.81
C ASP A 19 14.63 1.85 -5.91
N GLU A 20 13.97 0.77 -5.50
CA GLU A 20 13.42 -0.23 -6.41
C GLU A 20 11.89 -0.19 -6.37
N PHE A 21 11.26 -0.46 -7.50
CA PHE A 21 9.82 -0.60 -7.60
C PHE A 21 9.43 -1.58 -8.69
N VAL A 22 8.22 -2.11 -8.58
CA VAL A 22 7.61 -2.96 -9.59
C VAL A 22 6.56 -2.17 -10.36
N ALA A 23 6.56 -2.30 -11.68
CA ALA A 23 5.54 -1.71 -12.53
C ALA A 23 4.71 -2.80 -13.21
N THR A 24 3.39 -2.56 -13.30
CA THR A 24 2.45 -3.47 -13.97
C THR A 24 2.61 -3.44 -15.48
N GLY A 25 2.20 -4.51 -16.14
CA GLY A 25 2.02 -4.55 -17.60
C GLY A 25 0.75 -3.85 -18.10
N SER A 26 -0.07 -3.32 -17.19
CA SER A 26 -1.29 -2.58 -17.52
C SER A 26 -0.99 -1.42 -18.49
N ARG A 27 -1.88 -1.22 -19.45
CA ARG A 27 -1.82 -0.11 -20.43
C ARG A 27 -2.75 1.05 -20.03
N ARG A 28 -3.08 1.15 -18.75
CA ARG A 28 -3.88 2.24 -18.17
C ARG A 28 -2.99 3.02 -17.23
N ALA A 29 -3.06 4.33 -17.31
CA ALA A 29 -2.39 5.23 -16.38
C ALA A 29 -3.27 6.47 -16.22
N ASP A 30 -3.45 6.87 -14.96
CA ASP A 30 -4.24 8.03 -14.57
C ASP A 30 -3.32 9.19 -14.14
N VAL A 31 -3.87 10.40 -14.10
CA VAL A 31 -3.15 11.57 -13.60
C VAL A 31 -2.73 11.33 -12.14
N GLY A 32 -1.46 11.55 -11.86
CA GLY A 32 -0.86 11.29 -10.55
C GLY A 32 -0.05 9.99 -10.48
N ASP A 33 -0.28 9.04 -11.37
CA ASP A 33 0.49 7.79 -11.39
C ASP A 33 1.97 8.03 -11.64
N VAL A 34 2.82 7.32 -10.90
CA VAL A 34 4.23 7.16 -11.25
C VAL A 34 4.36 6.03 -12.25
N VAL A 35 5.03 6.28 -13.36
CA VAL A 35 5.13 5.32 -14.47
C VAL A 35 6.58 5.13 -14.92
N ALA A 36 6.93 3.90 -15.27
CA ALA A 36 8.10 3.63 -16.09
C ALA A 36 7.71 3.66 -17.57
N LEU A 37 8.56 4.24 -18.41
CA LEU A 37 8.36 4.29 -19.86
C LEU A 37 9.69 4.23 -20.61
N PRO A 38 9.74 3.62 -21.81
CA PRO A 38 10.92 3.69 -22.65
C PRO A 38 11.14 5.14 -23.11
N HIS A 39 12.39 5.58 -23.09
CA HIS A 39 12.75 6.92 -23.56
C HIS A 39 12.41 7.09 -25.05
N PRO A 40 11.70 8.15 -25.46
CA PRO A 40 11.26 8.30 -26.86
C PRO A 40 12.38 8.36 -27.91
N GLY A 41 13.57 8.80 -27.52
CA GLY A 41 14.72 8.99 -28.43
C GLY A 41 15.98 8.20 -28.06
N ARG A 42 15.92 7.23 -27.12
CA ARG A 42 17.08 6.41 -26.75
C ARG A 42 16.67 4.97 -26.58
N ASP A 43 17.21 4.07 -27.36
CA ASP A 43 16.95 2.64 -27.23
C ASP A 43 17.48 2.07 -25.92
N HIS A 44 16.74 1.12 -25.36
CA HIS A 44 17.07 0.42 -24.09
C HIS A 44 17.21 1.33 -22.86
N PHE A 45 16.73 2.57 -22.93
CA PHE A 45 16.75 3.50 -21.80
C PHE A 45 15.32 3.74 -21.29
N TRP A 46 15.12 3.55 -19.98
CA TRP A 46 13.86 3.74 -19.31
C TRP A 46 13.87 5.02 -18.49
N LEU A 47 12.72 5.69 -18.48
CA LEU A 47 12.44 6.84 -17.64
C LEU A 47 11.43 6.46 -16.57
N VAL A 48 11.52 7.11 -15.42
CA VAL A 48 10.48 7.11 -14.39
C VAL A 48 9.96 8.53 -14.26
N LYS A 49 8.64 8.70 -14.39
CA LYS A 49 7.98 10.01 -14.43
C LYS A 49 6.60 9.92 -13.78
N ARG A 50 6.01 11.08 -13.48
CA ARG A 50 4.62 11.19 -13.06
C ARG A 50 3.73 11.56 -14.24
N VAL A 51 2.55 10.97 -14.33
CA VAL A 51 1.52 11.39 -15.29
C VAL A 51 0.93 12.71 -14.79
N GLY A 52 1.19 13.78 -15.51
CA GLY A 52 0.69 15.12 -15.22
C GLY A 52 -0.63 15.44 -15.91
N ALA A 53 -0.88 14.82 -17.09
CA ALA A 53 -2.12 15.00 -17.85
C ALA A 53 -2.35 13.81 -18.80
N VAL A 54 -3.60 13.59 -19.19
CA VAL A 54 -4.01 12.51 -20.08
C VAL A 54 -4.88 13.01 -21.23
N SER A 55 -5.30 12.10 -22.11
CA SER A 55 -6.11 12.41 -23.29
C SER A 55 -7.24 13.41 -23.03
N GLY A 56 -7.25 14.49 -23.79
CA GLY A 56 -8.24 15.57 -23.69
C GLY A 56 -7.85 16.72 -22.78
N ASP A 57 -6.83 16.58 -21.95
CA ASP A 57 -6.33 17.66 -21.10
C ASP A 57 -5.52 18.70 -21.89
N LEU A 58 -5.47 19.92 -21.37
CA LEU A 58 -4.58 20.99 -21.86
C LEU A 58 -3.23 20.88 -21.14
N VAL A 59 -2.16 21.00 -21.91
CA VAL A 59 -0.77 21.00 -21.41
C VAL A 59 -0.07 22.31 -21.71
N ASP A 60 1.17 22.45 -21.27
CA ASP A 60 1.99 23.64 -21.47
C ASP A 60 1.96 24.10 -22.94
N GLY A 61 1.77 25.41 -23.15
CA GLY A 61 1.62 25.99 -24.48
C GLY A 61 0.21 25.94 -25.07
N GLY A 62 -0.80 25.48 -24.29
CA GLY A 62 -2.21 25.47 -24.69
C GLY A 62 -2.59 24.37 -25.69
N SER A 63 -1.71 23.41 -25.91
CA SER A 63 -1.99 22.24 -26.73
C SER A 63 -2.87 21.22 -25.99
N ARG A 64 -3.80 20.58 -26.70
CA ARG A 64 -4.64 19.51 -26.12
C ARG A 64 -4.07 18.15 -26.49
N LEU A 65 -3.97 17.26 -25.49
CA LEU A 65 -3.54 15.88 -25.71
C LEU A 65 -4.56 15.11 -26.58
N GLY A 66 -4.04 14.39 -27.54
CA GLY A 66 -4.82 13.51 -28.42
C GLY A 66 -5.27 12.22 -27.72
N PRO A 67 -6.13 11.42 -28.39
CA PRO A 67 -6.55 10.12 -27.90
C PRO A 67 -5.35 9.20 -27.61
N GLY A 68 -5.29 8.63 -26.41
CA GLY A 68 -4.24 7.69 -26.00
C GLY A 68 -2.89 8.36 -25.67
N GLU A 69 -2.83 9.69 -25.59
CA GLU A 69 -1.64 10.44 -25.19
C GLU A 69 -1.65 10.80 -23.72
N ALA A 70 -0.46 10.88 -23.13
CA ALA A 70 -0.21 11.36 -21.78
C ALA A 70 0.95 12.36 -21.78
N TRP A 71 0.92 13.27 -20.81
CA TRP A 71 2.00 14.21 -20.50
C TRP A 71 2.66 13.76 -19.21
N VAL A 72 3.94 13.41 -19.28
CA VAL A 72 4.69 12.91 -18.12
C VAL A 72 5.72 13.95 -17.68
N ILE A 73 5.85 14.13 -16.35
CA ILE A 73 6.69 15.15 -15.73
C ILE A 73 7.58 14.55 -14.64
N SER A 74 8.69 15.20 -14.39
CA SER A 74 9.56 14.93 -13.24
C SER A 74 8.98 15.55 -11.98
N ASP A 75 9.08 14.84 -10.83
CA ASP A 75 8.66 15.37 -9.53
C ASP A 75 9.66 16.41 -9.00
N ASN A 76 10.94 16.27 -9.34
CA ASN A 76 11.99 17.20 -8.98
C ASN A 76 12.11 18.34 -10.02
N PRO A 77 11.67 19.56 -9.69
CA PRO A 77 11.73 20.69 -10.62
C PRO A 77 13.16 21.16 -10.90
N GLY A 78 14.11 20.81 -10.01
CA GLY A 78 15.54 21.16 -10.18
C GLY A 78 16.34 20.17 -11.03
N ALA A 79 15.77 19.01 -11.36
CA ALA A 79 16.43 18.06 -12.24
C ALA A 79 16.33 18.48 -13.70
N ALA A 80 17.31 18.09 -14.51
CA ALA A 80 17.26 18.31 -15.96
C ALA A 80 15.97 17.72 -16.54
N ALA A 81 15.22 18.51 -17.29
CA ALA A 81 13.94 18.12 -17.86
C ALA A 81 14.12 17.06 -18.94
N ASN A 82 14.11 15.80 -18.58
CA ASN A 82 14.02 14.66 -19.48
C ASN A 82 12.62 14.07 -19.39
N ASP A 83 11.61 14.88 -19.75
CA ASP A 83 10.19 14.56 -19.64
C ASP A 83 9.40 15.23 -20.78
N SER A 84 8.08 15.20 -20.74
CA SER A 84 7.24 15.71 -21.82
C SER A 84 7.47 17.18 -22.17
N ARG A 85 8.05 17.97 -21.25
CA ARG A 85 8.46 19.36 -21.55
C ARG A 85 9.60 19.42 -22.61
N SER A 86 10.38 18.35 -22.73
CA SER A 86 11.48 18.27 -23.69
C SER A 86 11.17 17.40 -24.93
N PHE A 87 10.40 16.34 -24.80
CA PHE A 87 10.17 15.40 -25.91
C PHE A 87 8.69 15.31 -26.36
N GLY A 88 7.78 16.07 -25.72
CA GLY A 88 6.36 16.07 -26.07
C GLY A 88 5.57 14.94 -25.42
N PRO A 89 4.31 14.74 -25.85
CA PRO A 89 3.43 13.70 -25.30
C PRO A 89 3.92 12.29 -25.65
N VAL A 90 3.53 11.34 -24.83
CA VAL A 90 3.83 9.91 -24.98
C VAL A 90 2.55 9.10 -25.07
N LEU A 91 2.62 7.91 -25.67
CA LEU A 91 1.46 7.03 -25.73
C LEU A 91 1.23 6.31 -24.40
N ILE A 92 0.01 6.38 -23.85
CA ILE A 92 -0.40 5.66 -22.63
C ILE A 92 -0.09 4.16 -22.73
N ALA A 93 -0.26 3.57 -23.93
CA ALA A 93 0.05 2.16 -24.16
C ALA A 93 1.52 1.75 -23.93
N LYS A 94 2.45 2.73 -23.82
CA LYS A 94 3.86 2.50 -23.48
C LYS A 94 4.18 2.69 -22.01
N LEU A 95 3.23 3.21 -21.23
CA LEU A 95 3.41 3.45 -19.80
C LEU A 95 3.25 2.15 -19.03
N ARG A 96 4.03 2.02 -17.96
CA ARG A 96 3.96 0.94 -16.98
C ARG A 96 3.79 1.56 -15.60
N PRO A 97 2.56 1.65 -15.09
CA PRO A 97 2.31 2.22 -13.77
C PRO A 97 3.03 1.47 -12.66
N MET A 98 3.62 2.21 -11.73
CA MET A 98 4.18 1.66 -10.50
C MET A 98 3.07 1.05 -9.67
N VAL A 99 3.31 -0.13 -9.13
CA VAL A 99 2.38 -0.80 -8.23
C VAL A 99 2.58 -0.22 -6.83
N THR A 100 1.63 0.59 -6.39
CA THR A 100 1.61 1.16 -5.03
C THR A 100 0.78 0.32 -4.08
N HIS A 101 -0.27 -0.33 -4.60
CA HIS A 101 -1.16 -1.22 -3.86
C HIS A 101 -1.54 -2.41 -4.74
N LEU A 102 -1.68 -3.57 -4.10
CA LEU A 102 -2.10 -4.79 -4.80
C LEU A 102 -3.62 -4.89 -4.86
N ASP A 103 -4.13 -5.30 -6.02
CA ASP A 103 -5.44 -5.88 -6.22
C ASP A 103 -5.29 -7.34 -6.68
N GLU A 104 -6.39 -8.05 -6.91
CA GLU A 104 -6.33 -9.44 -7.38
C GLU A 104 -5.56 -9.61 -8.70
N THR A 105 -5.63 -8.63 -9.59
CA THR A 105 -4.97 -8.70 -10.90
C THR A 105 -3.47 -8.49 -10.74
N THR A 106 -3.08 -7.41 -10.09
CA THR A 106 -1.67 -7.09 -9.82
C THR A 106 -1.01 -8.10 -8.89
N PHE A 107 -1.76 -8.70 -7.96
CA PHE A 107 -1.26 -9.80 -7.14
C PHE A 107 -0.93 -11.05 -7.99
N ARG A 108 -1.83 -11.45 -8.90
CA ARG A 108 -1.54 -12.59 -9.81
C ARG A 108 -0.34 -12.30 -10.70
N GLU A 109 -0.25 -11.09 -11.29
CA GLU A 109 0.92 -10.68 -12.07
C GLU A 109 2.21 -10.72 -11.24
N ALA A 110 2.15 -10.38 -9.93
CA ALA A 110 3.30 -10.45 -9.03
C ALA A 110 3.71 -11.90 -8.75
N VAL A 111 2.76 -12.81 -8.56
CA VAL A 111 3.01 -14.25 -8.41
C VAL A 111 3.67 -14.82 -9.67
N ASP A 112 3.17 -14.48 -10.86
CA ASP A 112 3.75 -14.92 -12.13
C ASP A 112 5.20 -14.40 -12.29
N LEU A 113 5.47 -13.15 -11.87
CA LEU A 113 6.81 -12.59 -11.87
C LEU A 113 7.75 -13.38 -10.95
N LEU A 114 7.32 -13.65 -9.70
CA LEU A 114 8.11 -14.44 -8.74
C LEU A 114 8.44 -15.81 -9.27
N VAL A 115 7.47 -16.51 -9.86
CA VAL A 115 7.68 -17.82 -10.48
C VAL A 115 8.68 -17.76 -11.62
N SER A 116 8.68 -16.68 -12.40
CA SER A 116 9.61 -16.52 -13.53
C SER A 116 11.05 -16.21 -13.07
N GLU A 117 11.21 -15.53 -11.93
CA GLU A 117 12.52 -15.17 -11.37
C GLU A 117 13.10 -16.29 -10.50
N GLU A 118 12.24 -17.01 -9.75
CA GLU A 118 12.63 -18.02 -8.78
C GLU A 118 11.86 -19.33 -9.00
N PRO A 119 12.42 -20.30 -9.72
CA PRO A 119 11.74 -21.55 -10.09
C PRO A 119 11.22 -22.39 -8.90
N VAL A 120 11.75 -22.19 -7.69
CA VAL A 120 11.26 -22.88 -6.49
C VAL A 120 9.79 -22.57 -6.21
N PHE A 121 9.32 -21.37 -6.54
CA PHE A 121 7.91 -21.02 -6.37
C PHE A 121 6.98 -21.76 -7.33
N ALA A 122 7.46 -22.14 -8.52
CA ALA A 122 6.69 -22.99 -9.42
C ALA A 122 6.36 -24.34 -8.77
N ALA A 123 7.36 -24.98 -8.15
CA ALA A 123 7.15 -26.26 -7.46
C ALA A 123 6.17 -26.13 -6.28
N VAL A 124 6.24 -25.04 -5.52
CA VAL A 124 5.28 -24.77 -4.43
C VAL A 124 3.85 -24.61 -4.96
N ILE A 125 3.69 -23.87 -6.06
CA ILE A 125 2.37 -23.69 -6.68
C ILE A 125 1.82 -24.98 -7.27
N ASP A 126 2.67 -25.80 -7.88
CA ASP A 126 2.28 -27.10 -8.43
C ASP A 126 1.80 -28.06 -7.32
N GLU A 127 2.40 -28.01 -6.15
CA GLU A 127 2.05 -28.87 -5.01
C GLU A 127 0.85 -28.36 -4.21
N HIS A 128 0.75 -27.03 -3.99
CA HIS A 128 -0.21 -26.46 -3.05
C HIS A 128 -1.27 -25.55 -3.70
N GLY A 129 -1.15 -25.29 -5.00
CA GLY A 129 -1.99 -24.32 -5.72
C GLY A 129 -1.50 -22.89 -5.57
N ALA A 130 -2.11 -21.98 -6.33
CA ALA A 130 -1.79 -20.56 -6.27
C ALA A 130 -2.15 -19.97 -4.89
N PRO A 131 -1.30 -19.06 -4.34
CA PRO A 131 -1.57 -18.44 -3.05
C PRO A 131 -2.86 -17.59 -3.14
N PRO A 132 -3.70 -17.59 -2.08
CA PRO A 132 -4.87 -16.74 -2.02
C PRO A 132 -4.48 -15.27 -1.83
N PHE A 133 -5.25 -14.38 -2.42
CA PHE A 133 -5.12 -12.94 -2.15
C PHE A 133 -5.75 -12.62 -0.78
N TRP A 134 -4.96 -12.60 0.26
CA TRP A 134 -5.41 -12.30 1.62
C TRP A 134 -5.62 -10.79 1.78
N SER A 135 -6.82 -10.33 1.55
CA SER A 135 -7.20 -8.95 1.80
C SER A 135 -8.17 -8.83 2.97
N ARG A 136 -8.02 -7.77 3.75
CA ARG A 136 -8.95 -7.34 4.80
C ARG A 136 -9.48 -5.94 4.45
N PRO A 137 -10.70 -5.58 4.87
CA PRO A 137 -11.16 -4.20 4.73
C PRO A 137 -10.21 -3.24 5.46
N ALA A 138 -9.84 -2.13 4.82
CA ALA A 138 -9.11 -1.07 5.50
C ALA A 138 -9.96 -0.42 6.59
N GLY A 139 -9.33 0.19 7.60
CA GLY A 139 -9.99 0.97 8.61
C GLY A 139 -9.88 0.42 10.04
N PHE A 140 -10.59 1.09 10.92
CA PHE A 140 -10.49 0.91 12.38
C PHE A 140 -10.78 -0.51 12.86
N ALA A 141 -11.84 -1.13 12.35
CA ALA A 141 -12.27 -2.46 12.77
C ALA A 141 -11.18 -3.53 12.53
N THR A 142 -10.42 -3.41 11.45
CA THR A 142 -9.30 -4.32 11.15
C THR A 142 -8.12 -4.10 12.10
N LEU A 143 -7.77 -2.85 12.46
CA LEU A 143 -6.75 -2.60 13.48
C LEU A 143 -7.15 -3.18 14.84
N VAL A 144 -8.42 -3.01 15.24
CA VAL A 144 -8.97 -3.64 16.45
C VAL A 144 -8.83 -5.16 16.39
N TRP A 145 -9.18 -5.75 15.24
CA TRP A 145 -9.03 -7.19 15.04
C TRP A 145 -7.57 -7.64 15.24
N LEU A 146 -6.62 -6.96 14.61
CA LEU A 146 -5.19 -7.29 14.72
C LEU A 146 -4.68 -7.15 16.16
N ILE A 147 -5.14 -6.13 16.92
CA ILE A 147 -4.82 -6.02 18.35
C ILE A 147 -5.37 -7.22 19.14
N MET A 148 -6.57 -7.70 18.80
CA MET A 148 -7.13 -8.89 19.45
C MET A 148 -6.33 -10.16 19.16
N GLU A 149 -5.73 -10.28 17.96
CA GLU A 149 -4.89 -11.42 17.55
C GLU A 149 -3.48 -11.41 18.16
N GLN A 150 -3.01 -10.29 18.73
CA GLN A 150 -1.65 -10.23 19.33
C GLN A 150 -1.46 -11.30 20.42
N GLN A 151 -0.40 -12.09 20.28
CA GLN A 151 0.07 -13.08 21.29
C GLN A 151 -0.98 -14.13 21.74
N VAL A 152 -1.96 -14.42 20.91
CA VAL A 152 -2.96 -15.45 21.14
C VAL A 152 -3.18 -16.28 19.86
N SER A 153 -3.85 -17.44 19.98
CA SER A 153 -4.28 -18.16 18.79
C SER A 153 -5.31 -17.37 17.97
N LEU A 154 -5.38 -17.59 16.66
CA LEU A 154 -6.38 -16.97 15.77
C LEU A 154 -7.80 -17.18 16.29
N GLU A 155 -8.10 -18.39 16.80
CA GLU A 155 -9.41 -18.72 17.37
C GLU A 155 -9.73 -17.88 18.60
N SER A 156 -8.75 -17.70 19.51
CA SER A 156 -8.91 -16.86 20.71
C SER A 156 -9.09 -15.39 20.35
N GLY A 157 -8.33 -14.88 19.39
CA GLY A 157 -8.48 -13.51 18.86
C GLY A 157 -9.86 -13.29 18.25
N ALA A 158 -10.31 -14.21 17.39
CA ALA A 158 -11.63 -14.16 16.78
C ALA A 158 -12.76 -14.24 17.80
N ALA A 159 -12.63 -15.08 18.82
CA ALA A 159 -13.62 -15.15 19.90
C ALA A 159 -13.72 -13.86 20.70
N MET A 160 -12.59 -13.21 20.96
CA MET A 160 -12.53 -11.92 21.65
C MET A 160 -13.14 -10.79 20.83
N TYR A 161 -12.84 -10.77 19.53
CA TYR A 161 -13.43 -9.80 18.59
C TYR A 161 -14.95 -9.95 18.49
N ARG A 162 -15.48 -11.18 18.41
CA ARG A 162 -16.94 -11.44 18.41
C ARG A 162 -17.61 -10.93 19.70
N ARG A 163 -16.98 -11.12 20.87
CA ARG A 163 -17.49 -10.59 22.15
C ARG A 163 -17.51 -9.06 22.16
N LEU A 164 -16.47 -8.43 21.64
CA LEU A 164 -16.42 -6.97 21.49
C LEU A 164 -17.53 -6.47 20.56
N HIS A 165 -17.73 -7.13 19.42
CA HIS A 165 -18.82 -6.80 18.51
C HIS A 165 -20.20 -6.99 19.18
N GLY A 166 -20.38 -8.04 19.98
CA GLY A 166 -21.62 -8.27 20.75
C GLY A 166 -21.89 -7.20 21.81
N LEU A 167 -20.81 -6.63 22.40
CA LEU A 167 -20.92 -5.54 23.37
C LEU A 167 -21.27 -4.19 22.70
N LEU A 168 -20.63 -3.87 21.57
CA LEU A 168 -20.72 -2.54 20.96
C LEU A 168 -21.75 -2.45 19.82
N GLY A 169 -22.20 -3.56 19.28
CA GLY A 169 -23.03 -3.61 18.07
C GLY A 169 -22.22 -3.35 16.79
N ALA A 170 -21.48 -2.26 16.75
CA ALA A 170 -20.52 -1.93 15.67
C ALA A 170 -19.18 -1.52 16.28
N ILE A 171 -18.07 -1.96 15.65
CA ILE A 171 -16.72 -1.61 16.09
C ILE A 171 -16.31 -0.35 15.36
N THR A 172 -16.65 0.81 15.93
CA THR A 172 -16.26 2.14 15.44
C THR A 172 -15.33 2.84 16.43
N PRO A 173 -14.56 3.85 15.99
CA PRO A 173 -13.71 4.63 16.88
C PRO A 173 -14.48 5.22 18.05
N GLU A 174 -15.66 5.79 17.80
CA GLU A 174 -16.50 6.44 18.79
C GLU A 174 -17.05 5.43 19.82
N ALA A 175 -17.52 4.26 19.35
CA ALA A 175 -18.06 3.23 20.24
C ALA A 175 -16.97 2.67 21.18
N VAL A 176 -15.77 2.46 20.66
CA VAL A 176 -14.64 2.01 21.46
C VAL A 176 -14.16 3.12 22.42
N ALA A 177 -14.04 4.37 21.96
CA ALA A 177 -13.62 5.50 22.79
C ALA A 177 -14.61 5.79 23.93
N ALA A 178 -15.91 5.56 23.72
CA ALA A 178 -16.97 5.74 24.72
C ALA A 178 -17.05 4.58 25.74
N SER A 179 -16.39 3.44 25.49
CA SER A 179 -16.39 2.30 26.39
C SER A 179 -15.54 2.57 27.64
N THR A 180 -15.94 1.94 28.76
CA THR A 180 -15.13 1.95 29.97
C THR A 180 -14.12 0.80 29.99
N GLU A 181 -13.04 0.93 30.81
CA GLU A 181 -12.13 -0.19 31.06
C GLU A 181 -12.88 -1.41 31.63
N SER A 182 -13.88 -1.20 32.47
CA SER A 182 -14.70 -2.26 33.05
C SER A 182 -15.49 -3.04 32.00
N ASP A 183 -16.07 -2.35 31.02
CA ASP A 183 -16.86 -2.98 29.95
C ASP A 183 -15.98 -3.91 29.11
N LEU A 184 -14.83 -3.41 28.65
CA LEU A 184 -13.91 -4.18 27.82
C LEU A 184 -13.28 -5.36 28.57
N ARG A 185 -12.96 -5.16 29.85
CA ARG A 185 -12.46 -6.24 30.68
C ARG A 185 -13.51 -7.27 31.03
N GLY A 186 -14.77 -6.85 31.18
CA GLY A 186 -15.91 -7.73 31.44
C GLY A 186 -16.13 -8.79 30.35
N ILE A 187 -15.75 -8.50 29.11
CA ILE A 187 -15.80 -9.45 28.00
C ILE A 187 -14.51 -10.26 27.82
N GLY A 188 -13.53 -10.13 28.72
CA GLY A 188 -12.29 -10.91 28.74
C GLY A 188 -11.12 -10.26 27.99
N VAL A 189 -11.19 -8.97 27.61
CA VAL A 189 -10.05 -8.25 27.06
C VAL A 189 -9.02 -8.01 28.16
N THR A 190 -7.74 -8.30 27.89
CA THR A 190 -6.67 -8.07 28.87
C THR A 190 -6.51 -6.58 29.18
N ARG A 191 -5.99 -6.23 30.36
CA ARG A 191 -5.75 -4.83 30.75
C ARG A 191 -4.91 -4.07 29.71
N GLN A 192 -3.90 -4.73 29.17
CA GLN A 192 -3.01 -4.12 28.17
C GLN A 192 -3.77 -3.82 26.86
N LYS A 193 -4.49 -4.81 26.30
CA LYS A 193 -5.28 -4.62 25.09
C LYS A 193 -6.41 -3.59 25.29
N THR A 194 -7.04 -3.57 26.46
CA THR A 194 -8.04 -2.54 26.81
C THR A 194 -7.46 -1.14 26.67
N ALA A 195 -6.27 -0.89 27.25
CA ALA A 195 -5.60 0.40 27.12
C ALA A 195 -5.27 0.75 25.66
N TYR A 196 -4.84 -0.22 24.85
CA TYR A 196 -4.56 -0.01 23.43
C TYR A 196 -5.82 0.34 22.62
N LEU A 197 -6.91 -0.38 22.86
CA LEU A 197 -8.17 -0.11 22.18
C LEU A 197 -8.74 1.27 22.49
N LEU A 198 -8.75 1.65 23.76
CA LEU A 198 -9.25 2.96 24.18
C LEU A 198 -8.40 4.09 23.62
N GLU A 199 -7.08 3.92 23.57
CA GLU A 199 -6.17 4.90 22.98
C GLU A 199 -6.39 5.00 21.47
N LEU A 200 -6.42 3.88 20.76
CA LEU A 200 -6.69 3.85 19.31
C LEU A 200 -8.05 4.48 18.99
N GLY A 201 -9.10 4.13 19.76
CA GLY A 201 -10.44 4.71 19.58
C GLY A 201 -10.45 6.23 19.72
N ARG A 202 -9.78 6.77 20.75
CA ARG A 202 -9.68 8.21 20.97
C ARG A 202 -8.89 8.91 19.88
N SER A 203 -7.76 8.34 19.47
CA SER A 203 -6.88 8.92 18.45
C SER A 203 -7.58 9.04 17.10
N VAL A 204 -8.33 7.99 16.70
CA VAL A 204 -9.09 8.02 15.43
C VAL A 204 -10.34 8.91 15.55
N ALA A 205 -11.14 8.78 16.61
CA ALA A 205 -12.34 9.61 16.83
C ALA A 205 -11.99 11.10 17.00
N GLY A 206 -10.83 11.40 17.59
CA GLY A 206 -10.34 12.77 17.78
C GLY A 206 -9.69 13.39 16.53
N GLY A 207 -9.42 12.59 15.49
CA GLY A 207 -8.77 13.04 14.27
C GLY A 207 -7.24 13.11 14.35
N ASP A 208 -6.63 12.62 15.43
CA ASP A 208 -5.17 12.57 15.57
C ASP A 208 -4.56 11.49 14.64
N LEU A 209 -5.34 10.47 14.31
CA LEU A 209 -4.98 9.41 13.36
C LEU A 209 -6.05 9.32 12.27
N ASP A 210 -5.68 9.74 11.06
CA ASP A 210 -6.52 9.59 9.86
C ASP A 210 -6.16 8.28 9.14
N LEU A 211 -7.02 7.27 9.31
CA LEU A 211 -6.81 5.95 8.71
C LEU A 211 -7.05 5.94 7.19
N ASP A 212 -7.89 6.84 6.68
CA ASP A 212 -8.17 6.93 5.24
C ASP A 212 -6.98 7.56 4.50
N ALA A 213 -6.30 8.51 5.16
CA ALA A 213 -5.09 9.12 4.61
C ALA A 213 -3.89 8.16 4.55
N LEU A 214 -3.81 7.15 5.42
CA LEU A 214 -2.66 6.22 5.45
C LEU A 214 -2.40 5.55 4.10
N GLY A 215 -3.44 5.20 3.36
CA GLY A 215 -3.30 4.57 2.05
C GLY A 215 -2.75 5.49 0.95
N GLN A 216 -2.65 6.79 1.21
CA GLN A 216 -2.11 7.79 0.28
C GLN A 216 -0.67 8.17 0.62
N LEU A 217 -0.17 7.75 1.80
CA LEU A 217 1.20 8.02 2.22
C LEU A 217 2.18 7.05 1.57
N PRO A 218 3.45 7.44 1.40
CA PRO A 218 4.53 6.49 1.14
C PRO A 218 4.57 5.40 2.22
N PHE A 219 4.98 4.19 1.85
CA PHE A 219 5.04 3.05 2.78
C PHE A 219 5.73 3.36 4.11
N SER A 220 6.90 4.00 4.07
CA SER A 220 7.66 4.35 5.28
C SER A 220 6.88 5.27 6.21
N GLU A 221 6.24 6.31 5.65
CA GLU A 221 5.46 7.28 6.42
C GLU A 221 4.19 6.64 7.01
N ALA A 222 3.48 5.82 6.23
CA ALA A 222 2.31 5.07 6.71
C ALA A 222 2.70 4.13 7.86
N ARG A 223 3.84 3.43 7.72
CA ARG A 223 4.37 2.54 8.74
C ARG A 223 4.76 3.29 10.03
N ASP A 224 5.51 4.38 9.90
CA ASP A 224 5.95 5.19 11.04
C ASP A 224 4.75 5.81 11.78
N THR A 225 3.73 6.25 11.04
CA THR A 225 2.46 6.74 11.60
C THR A 225 1.80 5.66 12.45
N LEU A 226 1.68 4.43 11.95
CA LEU A 226 1.11 3.31 12.71
C LEU A 226 1.95 2.95 13.93
N LEU A 227 3.28 2.93 13.82
CA LEU A 227 4.18 2.63 14.93
C LEU A 227 4.14 3.69 16.04
N GLY A 228 3.74 4.92 15.72
CA GLY A 228 3.50 5.98 16.69
C GLY A 228 2.29 5.73 17.61
N VAL A 229 1.39 4.82 17.21
CA VAL A 229 0.18 4.51 17.99
C VAL A 229 0.51 3.47 19.07
N LYS A 230 0.18 3.79 20.31
CA LYS A 230 0.39 2.87 21.43
C LYS A 230 -0.38 1.57 21.25
N GLY A 231 0.34 0.45 21.27
CA GLY A 231 -0.23 -0.88 21.08
C GLY A 231 -0.16 -1.41 19.65
N ILE A 232 0.28 -0.59 18.70
CA ILE A 232 0.61 -1.02 17.35
C ILE A 232 2.13 -1.19 17.27
N GLY A 233 2.59 -2.45 17.34
CA GLY A 233 4.00 -2.81 17.13
C GLY A 233 4.28 -3.15 15.65
N PRO A 234 5.57 -3.45 15.31
CA PRO A 234 5.98 -3.76 13.94
C PRO A 234 5.11 -4.83 13.26
N TRP A 235 4.83 -5.94 13.94
CA TRP A 235 3.97 -7.00 13.38
C TRP A 235 2.57 -6.49 13.03
N THR A 236 1.93 -5.73 13.92
CA THR A 236 0.57 -5.23 13.67
C THR A 236 0.55 -4.19 12.55
N ALA A 237 1.54 -3.30 12.51
CA ALA A 237 1.70 -2.32 11.44
C ALA A 237 1.92 -3.02 10.09
N ASP A 238 2.87 -3.94 10.02
CA ASP A 238 3.22 -4.64 8.79
C ASP A 238 2.05 -5.50 8.27
N VAL A 239 1.34 -6.23 9.15
CA VAL A 239 0.17 -7.01 8.75
C VAL A 239 -0.99 -6.13 8.28
N TYR A 240 -1.20 -4.95 8.90
CA TYR A 240 -2.21 -4.00 8.45
C TYR A 240 -1.86 -3.41 7.08
N LEU A 241 -0.62 -2.98 6.89
CA LEU A 241 -0.14 -2.45 5.61
C LEU A 241 -0.23 -3.50 4.49
N LEU A 242 0.14 -4.76 4.77
CA LEU A 242 0.07 -5.87 3.83
C LEU A 242 -1.37 -6.24 3.48
N SER A 243 -2.21 -6.50 4.48
CA SER A 243 -3.51 -7.14 4.28
C SER A 243 -4.65 -6.14 4.07
N ALA A 244 -4.62 -4.97 4.71
CA ALA A 244 -5.69 -3.98 4.63
C ALA A 244 -5.38 -2.89 3.60
N LEU A 245 -4.19 -2.29 3.67
CA LEU A 245 -3.78 -1.28 2.70
C LEU A 245 -3.13 -1.89 1.45
N ARG A 246 -2.72 -3.17 1.49
CA ARG A 246 -2.24 -3.95 0.33
C ARG A 246 -0.99 -3.36 -0.32
N PHE A 247 -0.11 -2.76 0.50
CA PHE A 247 1.20 -2.34 0.03
C PHE A 247 1.99 -3.57 -0.49
N PRO A 248 2.64 -3.48 -1.64
CA PRO A 248 3.56 -4.52 -2.09
C PRO A 248 4.81 -4.56 -1.20
N ASP A 249 5.54 -5.69 -1.25
CA ASP A 249 6.86 -5.86 -0.61
C ASP A 249 6.88 -5.70 0.92
N VAL A 250 5.74 -5.81 1.58
CA VAL A 250 5.66 -5.82 3.04
C VAL A 250 5.86 -7.24 3.55
N PHE A 251 6.87 -7.45 4.39
CA PHE A 251 7.15 -8.74 5.02
C PHE A 251 7.13 -8.62 6.54
N PRO A 252 6.14 -9.21 7.24
CA PRO A 252 6.02 -9.09 8.71
C PRO A 252 7.04 -9.99 9.42
N LEU A 253 8.29 -9.56 9.54
CA LEU A 253 9.42 -10.33 10.09
C LEU A 253 9.16 -10.89 11.49
N GLY A 254 8.27 -10.27 12.27
CA GLY A 254 7.89 -10.73 13.61
C GLY A 254 6.80 -11.80 13.64
N ASP A 255 6.31 -12.25 12.50
CA ASP A 255 5.26 -13.27 12.44
C ASP A 255 5.83 -14.66 12.75
N ARG A 256 5.31 -15.28 13.81
CA ARG A 256 5.80 -16.59 14.27
C ARG A 256 5.52 -17.71 13.27
N ALA A 257 4.47 -17.61 12.47
CA ALA A 257 4.15 -18.59 11.45
C ALA A 257 5.17 -18.59 10.30
N LEU A 258 5.85 -17.47 10.07
CA LEU A 258 6.90 -17.33 9.06
C LEU A 258 8.30 -17.73 9.57
N GLN A 259 8.43 -18.04 10.86
CA GLN A 259 9.73 -18.34 11.51
C GLN A 259 9.92 -19.82 11.80
N VAL A 260 9.05 -20.71 11.30
CA VAL A 260 9.06 -22.16 11.57
C VAL A 260 9.79 -22.92 10.46
#